data_923a0ddc2559ffa69b5c7ead99dcbd48
#
_entry.id   923a0ddc2559ffa69b5c7ead99dcbd48
#
_cell.length_a   1.000
_cell.length_b   1.000
_cell.length_c   1.000
_cell.angle_alpha   90.00
_cell.angle_beta   90.00
_cell.angle_gamma   90.00
#
_symmetry.space_group_name_H-M   'P 1'
#
loop_
_entity.id
_entity.type
_entity.pdbx_description
1 polymer ?
#
loop_
_entity_poly.entity_id
_entity_poly.type
_entity_poly.pdbx_seq_one_letter_code
_entity_poly.pdbx_strand_id
1 'polypeptide(L)'
;MSLKVALLGGGSWGTTVASLVSRNAEVTLWARDEVTVTEINEQQTNEKYLPGAKLHVRLKATADIKAAVEDADVIIMGVPSHVFRQVLESIKPYLPAAIPFVSLTKGLEHNTGMRMTEIINEIFPGYPAGVLTGPNLAREIMAGQAAASVIAMDDDA
;
A
#
# COMPACT_ATOMS: atom_id res chain seq x y z
N MET A 1 -20.83 6.87 1.14
CA MET A 1 -19.49 7.31 0.69
C MET A 1 -18.65 6.07 0.48
N SER A 2 -17.87 6.02 -0.59
CA SER A 2 -16.89 4.93 -0.81
C SER A 2 -15.61 5.25 -0.02
N LEU A 3 -15.03 4.22 0.63
CA LEU A 3 -13.75 4.36 1.32
C LEU A 3 -12.65 4.65 0.30
N LYS A 4 -11.85 5.69 0.54
CA LYS A 4 -10.70 6.07 -0.30
C LYS A 4 -9.41 5.52 0.31
N VAL A 5 -8.69 4.72 -0.43
CA VAL A 5 -7.47 4.05 0.03
C VAL A 5 -6.29 4.49 -0.84
N ALA A 6 -5.27 5.04 -0.21
CA ALA A 6 -3.97 5.22 -0.86
C ALA A 6 -3.09 4.00 -0.58
N LEU A 7 -2.62 3.32 -1.61
CA LEU A 7 -1.64 2.25 -1.47
C LEU A 7 -0.30 2.71 -2.05
N LEU A 8 0.72 2.78 -1.22
CA LEU A 8 2.04 3.27 -1.60
C LEU A 8 2.99 2.10 -1.87
N GLY A 9 3.28 1.86 -3.15
CA GLY A 9 4.20 0.83 -3.61
C GLY A 9 3.65 -0.09 -4.69
N GLY A 10 4.07 0.12 -5.93
CA GLY A 10 3.66 -0.62 -7.13
C GLY A 10 4.42 -1.94 -7.36
N GLY A 11 4.98 -2.55 -6.30
CA GLY A 11 5.57 -3.88 -6.36
C GLY A 11 4.52 -5.00 -6.45
N SER A 12 4.95 -6.27 -6.51
CA SER A 12 4.04 -7.41 -6.68
C SER A 12 2.98 -7.49 -5.58
N TRP A 13 3.38 -7.38 -4.31
CA TRP A 13 2.45 -7.48 -3.19
C TRP A 13 1.55 -6.24 -3.07
N GLY A 14 2.10 -5.03 -3.18
CA GLY A 14 1.32 -3.80 -3.17
C GLY A 14 0.27 -3.79 -4.30
N THR A 15 0.65 -4.10 -5.53
CA THR A 15 -0.27 -4.16 -6.66
C THR A 15 -1.37 -5.21 -6.47
N THR A 16 -1.03 -6.38 -5.90
CA THR A 16 -2.02 -7.44 -5.59
C THR A 16 -3.05 -6.93 -4.59
N VAL A 17 -2.61 -6.37 -3.46
CA VAL A 17 -3.52 -5.84 -2.43
C VAL A 17 -4.36 -4.69 -2.99
N ALA A 18 -3.75 -3.75 -3.73
CA ALA A 18 -4.48 -2.66 -4.37
C ALA A 18 -5.60 -3.17 -5.30
N SER A 19 -5.30 -4.18 -6.12
CA SER A 19 -6.28 -4.80 -7.01
C SER A 19 -7.42 -5.48 -6.25
N LEU A 20 -7.14 -6.16 -5.14
CA LEU A 20 -8.17 -6.78 -4.30
C LEU A 20 -9.06 -5.75 -3.60
N VAL A 21 -8.45 -4.74 -2.98
CA VAL A 21 -9.15 -3.68 -2.25
C VAL A 21 -10.03 -2.86 -3.19
N SER A 22 -9.59 -2.63 -4.43
CA SER A 22 -10.36 -1.89 -5.44
C SER A 22 -11.69 -2.55 -5.86
N ARG A 23 -11.95 -3.78 -5.42
CA ARG A 23 -13.27 -4.43 -5.59
C ARG A 23 -14.34 -3.76 -4.73
N ASN A 24 -13.97 -3.21 -3.58
CA ASN A 24 -14.90 -2.69 -2.57
C ASN A 24 -14.63 -1.23 -2.17
N ALA A 25 -13.51 -0.64 -2.57
CA ALA A 25 -13.10 0.73 -2.23
C ALA A 25 -12.55 1.47 -3.44
N GLU A 26 -12.43 2.78 -3.33
CA GLU A 26 -11.68 3.60 -4.30
C GLU A 26 -10.20 3.54 -3.94
N VAL A 27 -9.38 2.96 -4.80
CA VAL A 27 -7.96 2.77 -4.56
C VAL A 27 -7.14 3.59 -5.53
N THR A 28 -6.22 4.38 -4.99
CA THR A 28 -5.15 5.02 -5.75
C THR A 28 -3.82 4.39 -5.37
N LEU A 29 -3.21 3.68 -6.31
CA LEU A 29 -1.89 3.07 -6.16
C LEU A 29 -0.81 4.07 -6.57
N TRP A 30 0.06 4.43 -5.64
CA TRP A 30 1.25 5.18 -5.98
C TRP A 30 2.37 4.25 -6.42
N ALA A 31 2.91 4.50 -7.61
CA ALA A 31 4.11 3.84 -8.11
C ALA A 31 5.09 4.90 -8.64
N ARG A 32 6.36 4.75 -8.29
CA ARG A 32 7.41 5.70 -8.68
C ARG A 32 7.68 5.73 -10.19
N ASP A 33 7.40 4.63 -10.87
CA ASP A 33 7.69 4.42 -12.29
C ASP A 33 6.45 4.76 -13.12
N GLU A 34 6.52 5.82 -13.92
CA GLU A 34 5.43 6.27 -14.80
C GLU A 34 5.03 5.22 -15.84
N VAL A 35 5.96 4.36 -16.27
CA VAL A 35 5.65 3.26 -17.20
C VAL A 35 4.69 2.28 -16.53
N THR A 36 4.97 1.91 -15.28
CA THR A 36 4.08 1.05 -14.48
C THR A 36 2.71 1.71 -14.25
N VAL A 37 2.68 3.02 -13.97
CA VAL A 37 1.42 3.78 -13.80
C VAL A 37 0.57 3.75 -15.07
N THR A 38 1.16 4.04 -16.21
CA THR A 38 0.48 4.01 -17.51
C THR A 38 -0.05 2.62 -17.83
N GLU A 39 0.76 1.59 -17.62
CA GLU A 39 0.37 0.20 -17.85
C GLU A 39 -0.84 -0.21 -16.99
N ILE A 40 -0.83 0.12 -15.69
CA ILE A 40 -1.95 -0.17 -14.79
C ILE A 40 -3.22 0.54 -15.25
N ASN A 41 -3.14 1.82 -15.60
CA ASN A 41 -4.31 2.63 -15.97
C ASN A 41 -4.90 2.26 -17.35
N GLU A 42 -4.07 1.91 -18.32
CA GLU A 42 -4.51 1.67 -19.69
C GLU A 42 -4.76 0.19 -20.00
N GLN A 43 -3.96 -0.70 -19.40
CA GLN A 43 -3.97 -2.12 -19.73
C GLN A 43 -4.49 -3.01 -18.59
N GLN A 44 -4.62 -2.48 -17.37
CA GLN A 44 -4.96 -3.22 -16.15
C GLN A 44 -3.99 -4.39 -15.92
N THR A 45 -2.70 -4.16 -16.14
CA THR A 45 -1.60 -5.11 -15.90
C THR A 45 -0.43 -4.44 -15.20
N ASN A 46 0.48 -5.23 -14.66
CA ASN A 46 1.77 -4.81 -14.14
C ASN A 46 2.77 -5.94 -14.44
N GLU A 47 3.16 -6.06 -15.70
CA GLU A 47 3.97 -7.18 -16.22
C GLU A 47 5.34 -7.29 -15.55
N LYS A 48 5.90 -6.17 -15.14
CA LYS A 48 7.19 -6.12 -14.44
C LYS A 48 7.16 -6.90 -13.12
N TYR A 49 6.08 -6.82 -12.36
CA TYR A 49 5.98 -7.39 -11.01
C TYR A 49 4.98 -8.54 -10.89
N LEU A 50 3.99 -8.59 -11.77
CA LEU A 50 2.92 -9.60 -11.80
C LEU A 50 2.65 -10.05 -13.24
N PRO A 51 3.63 -10.69 -13.92
CA PRO A 51 3.48 -11.07 -15.30
C PRO A 51 2.26 -11.97 -15.51
N GLY A 52 1.45 -11.63 -16.54
CA GLY A 52 0.25 -12.36 -16.92
C GLY A 52 -0.97 -12.15 -16.02
N ALA A 53 -0.88 -11.36 -14.95
CA ALA A 53 -2.01 -11.11 -14.07
C ALA A 53 -2.86 -9.93 -14.57
N LYS A 54 -4.20 -10.08 -14.52
CA LYS A 54 -5.14 -8.98 -14.76
C LYS A 54 -5.54 -8.33 -13.45
N LEU A 55 -5.42 -7.00 -13.40
CA LEU A 55 -5.79 -6.19 -12.26
C LEU A 55 -7.26 -5.79 -12.36
N HIS A 56 -7.85 -5.42 -11.23
CA HIS A 56 -9.24 -4.99 -11.19
C HIS A 56 -9.41 -3.65 -11.94
N VAL A 57 -10.45 -3.56 -12.77
CA VAL A 57 -10.69 -2.42 -13.68
C VAL A 57 -10.87 -1.06 -12.98
N ARG A 58 -11.24 -1.05 -11.69
CA ARG A 58 -11.38 0.19 -10.90
C ARG A 58 -10.07 0.65 -10.24
N LEU A 59 -9.01 -0.15 -10.29
CA LEU A 59 -7.72 0.25 -9.77
C LEU A 59 -7.17 1.41 -10.59
N LYS A 60 -6.79 2.49 -9.91
CA LYS A 60 -6.09 3.63 -10.51
C LYS A 60 -4.69 3.74 -9.95
N ALA A 61 -3.77 4.22 -10.76
CA ALA A 61 -2.39 4.45 -10.35
C ALA A 61 -1.95 5.88 -10.66
N THR A 62 -0.99 6.38 -9.89
CA THR A 62 -0.36 7.70 -10.10
C THR A 62 1.11 7.68 -9.70
N ALA A 63 1.93 8.49 -10.35
CA ALA A 63 3.31 8.77 -9.93
C ALA A 63 3.39 9.98 -8.96
N ASP A 64 2.32 10.75 -8.83
CA ASP A 64 2.22 11.88 -7.90
C ASP A 64 1.80 11.38 -6.51
N ILE A 65 2.74 11.40 -5.58
CA ILE A 65 2.51 10.92 -4.21
C ILE A 65 1.50 11.79 -3.45
N LYS A 66 1.46 13.10 -3.72
CA LYS A 66 0.48 14.01 -3.13
C LYS A 66 -0.93 13.64 -3.57
N ALA A 67 -1.15 13.51 -4.88
CA ALA A 67 -2.44 13.11 -5.43
C ALA A 67 -2.91 11.73 -4.94
N ALA A 68 -1.97 10.85 -4.56
CA ALA A 68 -2.33 9.56 -4.00
C ALA A 68 -2.93 9.66 -2.60
N VAL A 69 -2.44 10.59 -1.74
CA VAL A 69 -2.71 10.57 -0.30
C VAL A 69 -3.62 11.70 0.21
N GLU A 70 -3.77 12.81 -0.51
CA GLU A 70 -4.43 14.03 -0.01
C GLU A 70 -5.91 13.85 0.39
N ASP A 71 -6.59 12.88 -0.20
CA ASP A 71 -8.01 12.58 0.05
C ASP A 71 -8.22 11.19 0.66
N ALA A 72 -7.16 10.51 1.10
CA ALA A 72 -7.24 9.14 1.58
C ALA A 72 -7.85 9.05 2.99
N ASP A 73 -8.70 8.05 3.20
CA ASP A 73 -9.21 7.65 4.52
C ASP A 73 -8.30 6.62 5.19
N VAL A 74 -7.48 5.90 4.40
CA VAL A 74 -6.53 4.87 4.88
C VAL A 74 -5.29 4.90 4.01
N ILE A 75 -4.12 4.78 4.63
CA ILE A 75 -2.84 4.59 3.94
C ILE A 75 -2.37 3.14 4.08
N ILE A 76 -2.12 2.48 2.97
CA ILE A 76 -1.50 1.15 2.95
C ILE A 76 -0.06 1.27 2.43
N MET A 77 0.90 0.83 3.22
CA MET A 77 2.33 0.90 2.90
C MET A 77 2.82 -0.42 2.31
N GLY A 78 3.10 -0.45 1.01
CA GLY A 78 3.60 -1.63 0.27
C GLY A 78 5.00 -1.46 -0.31
N VAL A 79 5.77 -0.49 0.18
CA VAL A 79 7.15 -0.24 -0.25
C VAL A 79 8.15 -1.13 0.51
N PRO A 80 9.35 -1.41 -0.04
CA PRO A 80 10.41 -2.12 0.67
C PRO A 80 10.85 -1.41 1.96
N SER A 81 11.28 -2.18 2.97
CA SER A 81 11.67 -1.64 4.30
C SER A 81 12.76 -0.57 4.24
N HIS A 82 13.72 -0.67 3.32
CA HIS A 82 14.83 0.28 3.21
C HIS A 82 14.44 1.67 2.68
N VAL A 83 13.24 1.83 2.09
CA VAL A 83 12.71 3.14 1.65
C VAL A 83 11.46 3.56 2.44
N PHE A 84 11.01 2.74 3.38
CA PHE A 84 9.77 2.92 4.11
C PHE A 84 9.69 4.28 4.82
N ARG A 85 10.71 4.60 5.62
CA ARG A 85 10.83 5.89 6.33
C ARG A 85 10.79 7.08 5.37
N GLN A 86 11.59 7.04 4.32
CA GLN A 86 11.66 8.12 3.33
C GLN A 86 10.30 8.38 2.68
N VAL A 87 9.56 7.34 2.35
CA VAL A 87 8.22 7.49 1.76
C VAL A 87 7.25 8.07 2.78
N LEU A 88 7.27 7.60 4.05
CA LEU A 88 6.43 8.18 5.11
C LEU A 88 6.71 9.66 5.32
N GLU A 89 7.97 10.05 5.39
CA GLU A 89 8.37 11.46 5.55
C GLU A 89 7.88 12.32 4.37
N SER A 90 7.91 11.77 3.16
CA SER A 90 7.49 12.50 1.95
C SER A 90 5.99 12.79 1.89
N ILE A 91 5.15 11.98 2.53
CA ILE A 91 3.69 12.20 2.56
C ILE A 91 3.22 13.07 3.72
N LYS A 92 4.06 13.28 4.73
CA LYS A 92 3.69 14.02 5.95
C LYS A 92 3.05 15.40 5.70
N PRO A 93 3.52 16.22 4.72
CA PRO A 93 2.92 17.52 4.46
C PRO A 93 1.51 17.47 3.86
N TYR A 94 1.08 16.33 3.35
CA TYR A 94 -0.16 16.20 2.57
C TYR A 94 -1.30 15.51 3.31
N LEU A 95 -1.04 14.96 4.50
CA LEU A 95 -2.06 14.26 5.29
C LEU A 95 -2.85 15.23 6.16
N PRO A 96 -4.19 15.31 5.99
CA PRO A 96 -5.00 16.32 6.66
C PRO A 96 -5.33 15.99 8.12
N ALA A 97 -5.38 14.74 8.49
CA ALA A 97 -5.84 14.29 9.81
C ALA A 97 -5.22 12.94 10.17
N ALA A 98 -5.43 12.51 11.42
CA ALA A 98 -5.03 11.19 11.90
C ALA A 98 -5.88 10.11 11.22
N ILE A 99 -5.31 9.47 10.21
CA ILE A 99 -5.91 8.36 9.47
C ILE A 99 -5.10 7.09 9.71
N PRO A 100 -5.72 5.89 9.64
CA PRO A 100 -5.00 4.65 9.90
C PRO A 100 -3.98 4.32 8.82
N PHE A 101 -2.85 3.77 9.26
CA PHE A 101 -1.83 3.17 8.43
C PHE A 101 -1.85 1.66 8.55
N VAL A 102 -1.71 0.95 7.44
CA VAL A 102 -1.52 -0.49 7.41
C VAL A 102 -0.24 -0.82 6.66
N SER A 103 0.72 -1.45 7.33
CA SER A 103 1.95 -1.90 6.70
C SER A 103 1.79 -3.29 6.10
N LEU A 104 2.15 -3.44 4.83
CA LEU A 104 2.33 -4.72 4.13
C LEU A 104 3.80 -5.14 4.14
N THR A 105 4.69 -4.24 4.56
CA THR A 105 6.14 -4.38 4.44
C THR A 105 6.66 -5.37 5.47
N LYS A 106 7.42 -6.34 4.99
CA LYS A 106 8.09 -7.34 5.83
C LYS A 106 9.50 -6.87 6.20
N GLY A 107 9.96 -7.29 7.38
CA GLY A 107 11.30 -6.99 7.87
C GLY A 107 11.36 -5.81 8.82
N LEU A 108 12.59 -5.40 9.12
CA LEU A 108 12.93 -4.30 10.01
C LEU A 108 13.69 -3.21 9.26
N GLU A 109 13.71 -2.00 9.80
CA GLU A 109 14.57 -0.94 9.30
C GLU A 109 16.05 -1.29 9.56
N HIS A 110 16.89 -1.21 8.54
CA HIS A 110 18.25 -1.76 8.60
C HIS A 110 19.12 -1.12 9.69
N ASN A 111 19.07 0.19 9.84
CA ASN A 111 19.98 0.91 10.74
C ASN A 111 19.48 0.97 12.20
N THR A 112 18.20 0.89 12.44
CA THR A 112 17.59 1.06 13.76
C THR A 112 17.04 -0.23 14.33
N GLY A 113 16.77 -1.24 13.50
CA GLY A 113 16.06 -2.46 13.88
C GLY A 113 14.58 -2.24 14.20
N MET A 114 14.02 -1.08 13.89
CA MET A 114 12.61 -0.76 14.15
C MET A 114 11.68 -1.55 13.24
N ARG A 115 10.54 -1.96 13.79
CA ARG A 115 9.41 -2.47 13.03
C ARG A 115 8.76 -1.33 12.24
N MET A 116 8.08 -1.65 11.16
CA MET A 116 7.40 -0.65 10.32
C MET A 116 6.36 0.17 11.09
N THR A 117 5.61 -0.45 12.00
CA THR A 117 4.65 0.25 12.86
C THR A 117 5.32 1.22 13.85
N GLU A 118 6.51 0.90 14.35
CA GLU A 118 7.29 1.80 15.20
C GLU A 118 7.76 3.04 14.43
N ILE A 119 8.16 2.88 13.16
CA ILE A 119 8.50 4.01 12.28
C ILE A 119 7.28 4.89 12.01
N ILE A 120 6.10 4.28 11.79
CA ILE A 120 4.85 5.04 11.62
C ILE A 120 4.59 5.86 12.89
N ASN A 121 4.64 5.24 14.07
CA ASN A 121 4.38 5.93 15.34
C ASN A 121 5.39 7.05 15.65
N GLU A 122 6.64 6.90 15.21
CA GLU A 122 7.67 7.94 15.37
C GLU A 122 7.37 9.16 14.48
N ILE A 123 7.01 8.94 13.20
CA ILE A 123 6.79 10.02 12.22
C ILE A 123 5.41 10.64 12.37
N PHE A 124 4.41 9.82 12.72
CA PHE A 124 2.99 10.17 12.88
C PHE A 124 2.49 9.78 14.28
N PRO A 125 2.92 10.47 15.34
CA PRO A 125 2.45 10.18 16.70
C PRO A 125 0.94 10.29 16.81
N GLY A 126 0.29 9.25 17.37
CA GLY A 126 -1.16 9.22 17.57
C GLY A 126 -1.99 8.80 16.36
N TYR A 127 -1.36 8.44 15.24
CA TYR A 127 -2.06 7.82 14.13
C TYR A 127 -2.17 6.30 14.35
N PRO A 128 -3.35 5.69 14.12
CA PRO A 128 -3.48 4.23 14.24
C PRO A 128 -2.52 3.53 13.26
N ALA A 129 -1.72 2.60 13.76
CA ALA A 129 -0.75 1.87 12.95
C ALA A 129 -0.94 0.36 13.10
N GLY A 130 -1.09 -0.32 11.98
CA GLY A 130 -1.25 -1.76 11.94
C GLY A 130 -0.37 -2.43 10.90
N VAL A 131 -0.39 -3.76 10.92
CA VAL A 131 0.30 -4.60 9.96
C VAL A 131 -0.64 -5.65 9.40
N LEU A 132 -0.59 -5.86 8.09
CA LEU A 132 -1.20 -7.00 7.42
C LEU A 132 -0.10 -8.00 7.08
N THR A 133 -0.21 -9.21 7.60
CA THR A 133 0.77 -10.26 7.40
C THR A 133 0.11 -11.63 7.21
N GLY A 134 0.88 -12.62 6.75
CA GLY A 134 0.44 -13.99 6.52
C GLY A 134 1.30 -14.70 5.47
N PRO A 135 1.05 -15.98 5.22
CA PRO A 135 1.71 -16.77 4.17
C PRO A 135 1.12 -16.39 2.80
N ASN A 136 1.33 -15.15 2.37
CA ASN A 136 0.71 -14.57 1.17
C ASN A 136 1.71 -14.52 0.02
N LEU A 137 1.41 -15.23 -1.05
CA LEU A 137 2.14 -15.18 -2.31
C LEU A 137 1.30 -14.45 -3.36
N ALA A 138 1.78 -13.29 -3.79
CA ALA A 138 1.07 -12.39 -4.70
C ALA A 138 0.53 -13.10 -5.95
N ARG A 139 1.34 -13.93 -6.59
CA ARG A 139 0.95 -14.67 -7.82
C ARG A 139 -0.16 -15.69 -7.56
N GLU A 140 -0.12 -16.40 -6.44
CA GLU A 140 -1.15 -17.38 -6.07
C GLU A 140 -2.48 -16.70 -5.81
N ILE A 141 -2.46 -15.58 -5.11
CA ILE A 141 -3.65 -14.79 -4.83
C ILE A 141 -4.25 -14.22 -6.12
N MET A 142 -3.42 -13.68 -7.02
CA MET A 142 -3.88 -13.19 -8.31
C MET A 142 -4.45 -14.31 -9.21
N ALA A 143 -3.98 -15.54 -9.05
CA ALA A 143 -4.52 -16.74 -9.70
C ALA A 143 -5.82 -17.25 -9.03
N GLY A 144 -6.33 -16.58 -8.00
CA GLY A 144 -7.58 -16.95 -7.30
C GLY A 144 -7.42 -18.04 -6.25
N GLN A 145 -6.19 -18.38 -5.86
CA GLN A 145 -5.96 -19.34 -4.79
C GLN A 145 -6.28 -18.76 -3.42
N ALA A 146 -6.72 -19.62 -2.51
CA ALA A 146 -7.04 -19.23 -1.14
C ALA A 146 -5.77 -18.79 -0.39
N ALA A 147 -5.88 -17.71 0.37
CA ALA A 147 -4.84 -17.20 1.24
C ALA A 147 -5.44 -16.78 2.59
N ALA A 148 -4.60 -16.83 3.63
CA ALA A 148 -4.96 -16.35 4.96
C ALA A 148 -4.09 -15.15 5.33
N SER A 149 -4.71 -14.13 5.90
CA SER A 149 -4.04 -12.92 6.38
C SER A 149 -4.53 -12.55 7.77
N VAL A 150 -3.66 -11.91 8.53
CA VAL A 150 -3.98 -11.31 9.82
C VAL A 150 -3.70 -9.82 9.73
N ILE A 151 -4.62 -8.99 10.20
CA ILE A 151 -4.37 -7.59 10.52
C ILE A 151 -4.22 -7.49 12.02
N ALA A 152 -3.13 -6.86 12.46
CA ALA A 152 -2.88 -6.52 13.86
C ALA A 152 -2.66 -5.02 13.96
N MET A 153 -3.36 -4.37 14.90
CA MET A 153 -3.24 -2.95 15.22
C MET A 153 -3.13 -2.77 16.73
N ASP A 154 -2.45 -1.71 17.16
CA ASP A 154 -2.26 -1.39 18.59
C ASP A 154 -3.41 -0.50 19.14
N ASP A 155 -4.45 -0.23 18.35
CA ASP A 155 -5.56 0.63 18.73
C ASP A 155 -6.88 -0.16 18.72
N ASP A 156 -7.69 0.06 19.76
CA ASP A 156 -9.03 -0.52 19.92
C ASP A 156 -10.12 0.29 19.17
N ALA A 157 -9.74 1.14 18.21
CA ALA A 157 -10.63 2.03 17.47
C ALA A 157 -11.34 1.34 16.30
#